data_48b7d43619707074f08205ad520b4201
#
_entry.id   48b7d43619707074f08205ad520b4201
#
_cell.length_a   1.000
_cell.length_b   1.000
_cell.length_c   1.000
_cell.angle_alpha   90.00
_cell.angle_beta   90.00
_cell.angle_gamma   90.00
#
_symmetry.space_group_name_H-M   'P 1'
#
loop_
_entity.id
_entity.type
_entity.pdbx_description
1 polymer ?
#
loop_
_entity_poly.entity_id
_entity_poly.type
_entity_poly.pdbx_seq_one_letter_code
_entity_poly.pdbx_strand_id
1 'polypeptide(L)'
;MSLELPVLADLRMNLVPPDVVESTNAAALVADPIRASILAMLRDGPVCVCEMAAALGERQNNVSNHLARLREAGLVRTSRHGADTRRVYYERDESACAVALGALRDVLG
;
A
#
# COMPACT_ATOMS: atom_id res chain seq x y z
N MET A 1 -23.66 29.07 0.76
CA MET A 1 -22.78 28.18 1.54
C MET A 1 -22.56 26.84 0.85
N SER A 2 -23.64 26.16 0.50
CA SER A 2 -23.51 24.87 -0.22
C SER A 2 -22.89 25.02 -1.61
N LEU A 3 -22.96 26.20 -2.22
CA LEU A 3 -22.37 26.48 -3.52
C LEU A 3 -20.83 26.51 -3.48
N GLU A 4 -20.27 26.76 -2.31
CA GLU A 4 -18.81 26.82 -2.16
C GLU A 4 -18.14 25.46 -2.24
N LEU A 5 -18.84 24.40 -1.82
CA LEU A 5 -18.26 23.05 -1.83
C LEU A 5 -17.87 22.56 -3.22
N PRO A 6 -18.73 22.68 -4.26
CA PRO A 6 -18.33 22.31 -5.61
C PRO A 6 -17.16 23.15 -6.13
N VAL A 7 -17.16 24.45 -5.81
CA VAL A 7 -16.09 25.35 -6.22
C VAL A 7 -14.77 24.96 -5.57
N LEU A 8 -14.80 24.64 -4.29
CA LEU A 8 -13.60 24.18 -3.58
C LEU A 8 -13.06 22.87 -4.15
N ALA A 9 -13.96 21.96 -4.50
CA ALA A 9 -13.56 20.68 -5.12
C ALA A 9 -12.89 20.91 -6.48
N ASP A 10 -13.46 21.83 -7.29
CA ASP A 10 -12.88 22.16 -8.60
C ASP A 10 -11.53 22.83 -8.46
N LEU A 11 -11.39 23.75 -7.51
CA LEU A 11 -10.12 24.41 -7.22
C LEU A 11 -9.08 23.41 -6.75
N ARG A 12 -9.51 22.44 -5.94
CA ARG A 12 -8.63 21.40 -5.45
C ARG A 12 -8.05 20.57 -6.59
N MET A 13 -8.90 20.20 -7.56
CA MET A 13 -8.45 19.43 -8.72
C MET A 13 -7.50 20.22 -9.62
N ASN A 14 -7.64 21.55 -9.65
CA ASN A 14 -6.80 22.40 -10.48
C ASN A 14 -5.53 22.84 -9.78
N LEU A 15 -5.57 22.98 -8.45
CA LEU A 15 -4.45 23.54 -7.69
C LEU A 15 -3.53 22.47 -7.10
N VAL A 16 -4.05 21.26 -6.88
CA VAL A 16 -3.25 20.18 -6.32
C VAL A 16 -2.68 19.35 -7.47
N PRO A 17 -1.36 19.31 -7.62
CA PRO A 17 -0.74 18.50 -8.69
C PRO A 17 -1.08 17.02 -8.55
N PRO A 18 -1.16 16.27 -9.67
CA PRO A 18 -1.46 14.83 -9.63
C PRO A 18 -0.49 14.01 -8.79
N ASP A 19 0.79 14.38 -8.77
CA ASP A 19 1.80 13.70 -7.96
C ASP A 19 1.52 13.86 -6.46
N VAL A 20 0.99 15.00 -6.04
CA VAL A 20 0.59 15.23 -4.64
C VAL A 20 -0.61 14.36 -4.28
N VAL A 21 -1.58 14.23 -5.19
CA VAL A 21 -2.75 13.35 -4.98
C VAL A 21 -2.30 11.91 -4.84
N GLU A 22 -1.41 11.44 -5.71
CA GLU A 22 -0.87 10.09 -5.63
C GLU A 22 -0.11 9.85 -4.33
N SER A 23 0.69 10.82 -3.90
CA SER A 23 1.44 10.75 -2.64
C SER A 23 0.51 10.66 -1.44
N THR A 24 -0.56 11.44 -1.46
CA THR A 24 -1.57 11.41 -0.39
C THR A 24 -2.27 10.07 -0.34
N ASN A 25 -2.59 9.48 -1.49
CA ASN A 25 -3.20 8.16 -1.57
C ASN A 25 -2.25 7.08 -1.05
N ALA A 26 -0.98 7.16 -1.41
CA ALA A 26 0.04 6.25 -0.91
C ALA A 26 0.20 6.39 0.61
N ALA A 27 0.22 7.61 1.12
CA ALA A 27 0.30 7.87 2.55
C ALA A 27 -0.88 7.25 3.31
N ALA A 28 -2.10 7.46 2.80
CA ALA A 28 -3.30 6.88 3.40
C ALA A 28 -3.25 5.35 3.40
N LEU A 29 -2.76 4.77 2.30
CA LEU A 29 -2.65 3.33 2.16
C LEU A 29 -1.70 2.72 3.19
N VAL A 30 -0.53 3.32 3.38
CA VAL A 30 0.50 2.80 4.29
C VAL A 30 0.32 3.27 5.73
N ALA A 31 -0.61 4.19 5.99
CA ALA A 31 -0.90 4.67 7.34
C ALA A 31 -1.62 3.63 8.20
N ASP A 32 -2.26 2.65 7.57
CA ASP A 32 -2.89 1.55 8.30
C ASP A 32 -1.82 0.68 8.96
N PRO A 33 -1.91 0.41 10.28
CA PRO A 33 -0.87 -0.35 10.98
C PRO A 33 -0.65 -1.75 10.41
N ILE A 34 -1.70 -2.41 9.96
CA ILE A 34 -1.59 -3.76 9.39
C ILE A 34 -0.84 -3.70 8.06
N ARG A 35 -1.21 -2.78 7.19
CA ARG A 35 -0.53 -2.64 5.89
C ARG A 35 0.93 -2.21 6.05
N ALA A 36 1.20 -1.30 6.96
CA ALA A 36 2.59 -0.91 7.26
C ALA A 36 3.41 -2.10 7.77
N SER A 37 2.83 -2.91 8.65
CA SER A 37 3.48 -4.10 9.18
C SER A 37 3.73 -5.15 8.09
N ILE A 38 2.77 -5.34 7.19
CA ILE A 38 2.94 -6.24 6.04
C ILE A 38 4.14 -5.80 5.20
N LEU A 39 4.20 -4.54 4.83
CA LEU A 39 5.31 -4.02 4.02
C LEU A 39 6.65 -4.18 4.74
N ALA A 40 6.68 -3.98 6.04
CA ALA A 40 7.89 -4.18 6.84
C ALA A 40 8.32 -5.65 6.86
N MET A 41 7.36 -6.57 7.00
CA MET A 41 7.66 -8.00 6.99
C MET A 41 8.22 -8.49 5.66
N LEU A 42 7.82 -7.86 4.55
CA LEU A 42 8.26 -8.24 3.21
C LEU A 42 9.61 -7.65 2.81
N ARG A 43 10.24 -6.88 3.68
CA ARG A 43 11.52 -6.25 3.38
C ARG A 43 12.63 -7.23 3.04
N ASP A 44 12.64 -8.37 3.70
CA ASP A 44 13.72 -9.35 3.59
C ASP A 44 13.41 -10.49 2.63
N GLY A 45 12.30 -10.43 1.93
CA GLY A 45 11.93 -11.40 0.94
C GLY A 45 10.47 -11.83 1.03
N PRO A 46 10.07 -12.80 0.20
CA PRO A 46 8.71 -13.27 0.17
C PRO A 46 8.27 -13.89 1.50
N VAL A 47 7.02 -13.65 1.87
CA VAL A 47 6.40 -14.20 3.08
C VAL A 47 5.03 -14.75 2.71
N CYS A 48 4.68 -15.87 3.32
CA CYS A 48 3.38 -16.52 3.16
C CYS A 48 2.30 -15.74 3.91
N VAL A 49 1.09 -15.68 3.35
CA VAL A 49 -0.06 -15.06 4.01
C VAL A 49 -0.31 -15.64 5.39
N CYS A 50 -0.16 -16.96 5.54
CA CYS A 50 -0.33 -17.63 6.82
C CYS A 50 0.66 -17.17 7.89
N GLU A 51 1.90 -16.90 7.50
CA GLU A 51 2.92 -16.39 8.41
C GLU A 51 2.63 -14.93 8.81
N MET A 52 2.19 -14.12 7.87
CA MET A 52 1.80 -12.74 8.16
C MET A 52 0.62 -12.70 9.13
N ALA A 53 -0.40 -13.53 8.87
CA ALA A 53 -1.57 -13.60 9.73
C ALA A 53 -1.20 -14.02 11.16
N ALA A 54 -0.36 -15.04 11.27
CA ALA A 54 0.11 -15.51 12.58
C ALA A 54 0.91 -14.42 13.31
N ALA A 55 1.82 -13.76 12.62
CA ALA A 55 2.66 -12.72 13.20
C ALA A 55 1.84 -11.50 13.66
N LEU A 56 0.78 -11.17 12.94
CA LEU A 56 -0.06 -10.01 13.24
C LEU A 56 -1.21 -10.33 14.20
N GLY A 57 -1.45 -11.61 14.51
CA GLY A 57 -2.61 -12.01 15.27
C GLY A 57 -3.92 -11.73 14.55
N GLU A 58 -3.90 -11.78 13.21
CA GLU A 58 -5.04 -11.47 12.37
C GLU A 58 -5.53 -12.71 11.64
N ARG A 59 -6.78 -12.67 11.19
CA ARG A 59 -7.31 -13.71 10.31
C ARG A 59 -6.72 -13.57 8.91
N GLN A 60 -6.50 -14.70 8.25
CA GLN A 60 -5.96 -14.69 6.89
C GLN A 60 -6.80 -13.87 5.91
N ASN A 61 -8.13 -13.91 6.05
CA ASN A 61 -9.01 -13.11 5.20
C ASN A 61 -8.74 -11.62 5.34
N ASN A 62 -8.52 -11.15 6.55
CA ASN A 62 -8.21 -9.75 6.79
C ASN A 62 -6.87 -9.37 6.18
N VAL A 63 -5.86 -10.19 6.37
CA VAL A 63 -4.54 -9.98 5.77
C VAL A 63 -4.65 -9.97 4.25
N SER A 64 -5.38 -10.91 3.67
CA SER A 64 -5.60 -10.98 2.22
C SER A 64 -6.27 -9.74 1.67
N ASN A 65 -7.24 -9.18 2.40
CA ASN A 65 -7.90 -7.94 2.00
C ASN A 65 -6.94 -6.76 1.98
N HIS A 66 -6.07 -6.65 2.96
CA HIS A 66 -5.04 -5.61 2.99
C HIS A 66 -4.01 -5.80 1.88
N LEU A 67 -3.61 -7.04 1.62
CA LEU A 67 -2.70 -7.36 0.53
C LEU A 67 -3.31 -7.01 -0.83
N ALA A 68 -4.60 -7.24 -1.01
CA ALA A 68 -5.29 -6.88 -2.25
C ALA A 68 -5.19 -5.37 -2.50
N ARG A 69 -5.36 -4.57 -1.48
CA ARG A 69 -5.24 -3.11 -1.60
C ARG A 69 -3.81 -2.69 -1.94
N LEU A 70 -2.83 -3.29 -1.29
CA LEU A 70 -1.42 -3.03 -1.59
C LEU A 70 -1.06 -3.46 -3.01
N ARG A 71 -1.63 -4.58 -3.46
CA ARG A 71 -1.41 -5.10 -4.81
C ARG A 71 -2.01 -4.18 -5.88
N GLU A 72 -3.21 -3.67 -5.65
CA GLU A 72 -3.85 -2.72 -6.55
C GLU A 72 -3.00 -1.46 -6.72
N ALA A 73 -2.33 -1.04 -5.67
CA ALA A 73 -1.43 0.10 -5.70
C ALA A 73 -0.05 -0.24 -6.30
N GLY A 74 0.20 -1.51 -6.62
CA GLY A 74 1.47 -1.95 -7.19
C GLY A 74 2.62 -2.10 -6.21
N LEU A 75 2.35 -2.02 -4.91
CA LEU A 75 3.41 -2.09 -3.88
C LEU A 75 3.83 -3.51 -3.56
N VAL A 76 2.95 -4.47 -3.76
CA VAL A 76 3.25 -5.89 -3.55
C VAL A 76 2.72 -6.69 -4.74
N ARG A 77 3.26 -7.90 -4.89
CA ARG A 77 2.80 -8.85 -5.89
C ARG A 77 2.90 -10.26 -5.32
N THR A 78 2.18 -11.18 -5.92
CA THR A 78 2.33 -12.59 -5.57
C THR A 78 3.69 -13.10 -6.02
N SER A 79 4.28 -13.96 -5.21
CA SER A 79 5.57 -14.57 -5.50
C SER A 79 5.40 -16.07 -5.74
N ARG A 80 6.15 -16.58 -6.70
CA ARG A 80 6.24 -18.03 -6.94
C ARG A 80 7.41 -18.66 -6.21
N HIS A 81 7.78 -18.05 -5.10
CA HIS A 81 8.90 -18.53 -4.30
C HIS A 81 8.53 -19.82 -3.56
N GLY A 82 9.43 -20.77 -3.57
CA GLY A 82 9.30 -22.00 -2.82
C GLY A 82 8.63 -23.14 -3.56
N ALA A 83 8.82 -24.36 -3.03
CA ALA A 83 8.31 -25.59 -3.61
C ALA A 83 6.87 -25.90 -3.20
N ASP A 84 6.33 -25.21 -2.20
CA ASP A 84 4.98 -25.46 -1.70
C ASP A 84 3.97 -24.57 -2.44
N THR A 85 3.35 -25.14 -3.47
CA THR A 85 2.36 -24.44 -4.29
C THR A 85 1.02 -24.26 -3.58
N ARG A 86 0.83 -24.84 -2.40
CA ARG A 86 -0.40 -24.70 -1.62
C ARG A 86 -0.42 -23.42 -0.80
N ARG A 87 0.73 -22.78 -0.62
CA ARG A 87 0.86 -21.53 0.13
C ARG A 87 0.98 -20.36 -0.83
N VAL A 88 0.29 -19.27 -0.49
CA VAL A 88 0.37 -18.04 -1.25
C VAL A 88 1.42 -17.13 -0.60
N TYR A 89 2.45 -16.81 -1.37
CA TYR A 89 3.51 -15.91 -0.97
C TYR A 89 3.35 -14.56 -1.66
N TYR A 90 3.71 -13.50 -0.95
CA TYR A 90 3.77 -12.16 -1.50
C TYR A 90 5.17 -11.61 -1.34
N GLU A 91 5.52 -10.67 -2.20
CA GLU A 91 6.77 -9.93 -2.10
C GLU A 91 6.54 -8.47 -2.44
N ARG A 92 7.44 -7.60 -1.98
CA ARG A 92 7.38 -6.17 -2.29
C ARG A 92 7.89 -5.93 -3.70
N ASP A 93 7.28 -4.95 -4.36
CA ASP A 93 7.90 -4.32 -5.51
C ASP A 93 8.77 -3.17 -4.99
N GLU A 94 10.07 -3.40 -4.93
CA GLU A 94 11.00 -2.42 -4.35
C GLU A 94 11.03 -1.13 -5.15
N SER A 95 10.92 -1.21 -6.48
CA SER A 95 10.88 -0.03 -7.33
C SER A 95 9.65 0.81 -7.04
N ALA A 96 8.48 0.18 -6.95
CA ALA A 96 7.23 0.88 -6.64
C ALA A 96 7.26 1.49 -5.24
N CYS A 97 7.80 0.76 -4.26
CA CYS A 97 7.93 1.28 -2.90
C CYS A 97 8.89 2.48 -2.85
N ALA A 98 9.98 2.43 -3.60
CA ALA A 98 10.92 3.54 -3.68
C ALA A 98 10.29 4.78 -4.32
N VAL A 99 9.50 4.60 -5.38
CA VAL A 99 8.78 5.70 -6.02
C VAL A 99 7.77 6.31 -5.06
N ALA A 100 7.01 5.50 -4.35
CA ALA A 100 6.03 5.96 -3.36
C ALA A 100 6.71 6.74 -2.23
N LEU A 101 7.83 6.24 -1.73
CA LEU A 101 8.61 6.92 -0.69
C LEU A 101 9.14 8.27 -1.19
N GLY A 102 9.66 8.31 -2.41
CA GLY A 102 10.16 9.54 -3.02
C GLY A 102 9.06 10.59 -3.17
N ALA A 103 7.87 10.17 -3.61
CA ALA A 103 6.72 11.06 -3.75
C ALA A 103 6.28 11.63 -2.40
N LEU A 104 6.24 10.78 -1.35
CA LEU A 104 5.92 11.23 0.01
C LEU A 104 6.97 12.21 0.52
N ARG A 105 8.23 11.93 0.27
CA ARG A 105 9.34 12.81 0.68
C ARG A 105 9.24 14.17 0.00
N ASP A 106 8.88 14.21 -1.27
CA ASP A 106 8.72 15.47 -2.02
C ASP A 106 7.59 16.34 -1.44
N VAL A 107 6.53 15.71 -0.94
CA VAL A 107 5.42 16.42 -0.30
C VAL A 107 5.81 16.92 1.09
N LEU A 108 6.48 16.08 1.86
CA LEU A 108 6.79 16.37 3.27
C LEU A 108 8.11 17.11 3.45
N GLY A 109 9.02 16.96 2.51
CA GLY A 109 10.29 17.64 2.53
C GLY A 109 10.21 18.99 1.87
#